data_86eaed6c4239a2ee72ecf1372acedab6
#
_entry.id   86eaed6c4239a2ee72ecf1372acedab6
#
_cell.length_a   1.000
_cell.length_b   1.000
_cell.length_c   1.000
_cell.angle_alpha   90.00
_cell.angle_beta   90.00
_cell.angle_gamma   90.00
#
_symmetry.space_group_name_H-M   'P 1'
#
loop_
_entity.id
_entity.type
_entity.pdbx_description
1 polymer ?
#
loop_
_entity_poly.entity_id
_entity_poly.type
_entity_poly.pdbx_seq_one_letter_code
_entity_poly.pdbx_strand_id
1 'polypeptide(L)'
;MLQGLGFEICSGGIIGMGESKEDVVDMLLELREIRPEALPINFLLPIPGTPLEHADMSALTTAYCMKVLCLARLLVPQSDIRCAAGREIYFKGEEKRLLSVVNSIFASGYLTEDGQGIEDTIKVIEDAGFTYEIESA
;
A
#
# COMPACT_ATOMS: atom_id res chain seq x y z
N MET A 1 -16.61 -14.29 9.89
CA MET A 1 -18.00 -13.95 10.24
C MET A 1 -18.65 -13.00 9.23
N LEU A 2 -18.04 -11.85 8.90
CA LEU A 2 -18.58 -10.91 7.87
C LEU A 2 -18.57 -11.50 6.45
N GLN A 3 -17.51 -12.21 6.06
CA GLN A 3 -17.40 -12.91 4.77
C GLN A 3 -18.54 -13.91 4.55
N GLY A 4 -18.97 -14.61 5.62
CA GLY A 4 -20.12 -15.52 5.54
C GLY A 4 -21.47 -14.83 5.30
N LEU A 5 -21.53 -13.51 5.35
CA LEU A 5 -22.68 -12.67 5.04
C LEU A 5 -22.59 -12.00 3.65
N GLY A 6 -21.55 -12.30 2.86
CA GLY A 6 -21.34 -11.73 1.53
C GLY A 6 -20.66 -10.35 1.53
N PHE A 7 -20.05 -9.92 2.65
CA PHE A 7 -19.24 -8.70 2.69
C PHE A 7 -17.82 -8.98 2.23
N GLU A 8 -17.27 -8.07 1.44
CA GLU A 8 -15.84 -8.01 1.17
C GLU A 8 -15.10 -7.35 2.34
N ILE A 9 -13.95 -7.91 2.70
CA ILE A 9 -13.10 -7.38 3.76
C ILE A 9 -11.97 -6.58 3.16
N CYS A 10 -11.85 -5.33 3.59
CA CYS A 10 -10.70 -4.49 3.33
C CYS A 10 -9.94 -4.31 4.64
N SER A 11 -8.76 -4.90 4.75
CA SER A 11 -7.94 -4.85 5.97
C SER A 11 -6.46 -4.85 5.62
N GLY A 12 -5.69 -3.99 6.27
CA GLY A 12 -4.25 -3.82 6.02
C GLY A 12 -3.57 -3.06 7.14
N GLY A 13 -2.51 -2.31 6.83
CA GLY A 13 -1.76 -1.60 7.85
C GLY A 13 -1.05 -0.35 7.38
N ILE A 14 -0.49 0.38 8.35
CA ILE A 14 0.41 1.52 8.14
C ILE A 14 1.79 1.12 8.65
N ILE A 15 2.78 1.23 7.78
CA ILE A 15 4.18 0.91 8.06
C ILE A 15 4.94 2.21 8.36
N GLY A 16 5.77 2.20 9.41
CA GLY A 16 6.60 3.33 9.83
C GLY A 16 6.09 4.04 11.09
N MET A 17 5.19 3.43 11.85
CA MET A 17 4.65 3.97 13.10
C MET A 17 5.52 3.64 14.33
N GLY A 18 6.70 3.02 14.14
CA GLY A 18 7.61 2.61 15.21
C GLY A 18 7.61 1.10 15.47
N GLU A 19 6.90 0.33 14.67
CA GLU A 19 6.86 -1.12 14.74
C GLU A 19 8.21 -1.76 14.37
N SER A 20 8.47 -2.93 14.87
CA SER A 20 9.60 -3.77 14.47
C SER A 20 9.31 -4.49 13.14
N LYS A 21 10.33 -5.10 12.53
CA LYS A 21 10.14 -5.94 11.34
C LYS A 21 9.35 -7.19 11.65
N GLU A 22 9.49 -7.70 12.85
CA GLU A 22 8.77 -8.85 13.38
C GLU A 22 7.27 -8.53 13.49
N ASP A 23 6.90 -7.34 13.99
CA ASP A 23 5.50 -6.89 14.06
C ASP A 23 4.85 -6.81 12.66
N VAL A 24 5.62 -6.37 11.64
CA VAL A 24 5.13 -6.35 10.24
C VAL A 24 4.87 -7.78 9.74
N VAL A 25 5.75 -8.73 10.05
CA VAL A 25 5.55 -10.14 9.69
C VAL A 25 4.32 -10.70 10.37
N ASP A 26 4.17 -10.47 11.68
CA ASP A 26 3.06 -10.97 12.48
C ASP A 26 1.72 -10.41 11.97
N MET A 27 1.65 -9.11 11.69
CA MET A 27 0.49 -8.48 11.06
C MET A 27 0.11 -9.18 9.74
N LEU A 28 1.08 -9.44 8.88
CA LEU A 28 0.81 -10.09 7.58
C LEU A 28 0.40 -11.56 7.75
N LEU A 29 0.90 -12.25 8.76
CA LEU A 29 0.48 -13.62 9.08
C LEU A 29 -0.96 -13.65 9.59
N GLU A 30 -1.38 -12.69 10.42
CA GLU A 30 -2.78 -12.56 10.84
C GLU A 30 -3.69 -12.23 9.65
N LEU A 31 -3.29 -11.31 8.79
CA LEU A 31 -4.04 -10.98 7.57
C LEU A 31 -4.19 -12.18 6.62
N ARG A 32 -3.18 -13.06 6.57
CA ARG A 32 -3.26 -14.32 5.82
C ARG A 32 -4.38 -15.23 6.32
N GLU A 33 -4.60 -15.30 7.64
CA GLU A 33 -5.69 -16.08 8.23
C GLU A 33 -7.07 -15.45 7.99
N ILE A 34 -7.13 -14.10 7.99
CA ILE A 34 -8.35 -13.34 7.69
C ILE A 34 -8.74 -13.47 6.21
N ARG A 35 -7.76 -13.49 5.29
CA ARG A 35 -7.93 -13.52 3.83
C ARG A 35 -8.79 -12.38 3.32
N PRO A 36 -8.40 -11.12 3.56
CA PRO A 36 -9.16 -9.98 3.07
C PRO A 36 -9.17 -9.97 1.53
N GLU A 37 -10.25 -9.51 0.93
CA GLU A 37 -10.34 -9.28 -0.51
C GLU A 37 -9.39 -8.16 -0.94
N ALA A 38 -9.32 -7.06 -0.16
CA ALA A 38 -8.39 -5.96 -0.38
C ALA A 38 -7.43 -5.77 0.81
N LEU A 39 -6.14 -5.68 0.50
CA LEU A 39 -5.05 -5.50 1.46
C LEU A 39 -4.32 -4.17 1.20
N PRO A 40 -4.81 -3.04 1.74
CA PRO A 40 -4.11 -1.76 1.65
C PRO A 40 -2.88 -1.73 2.56
N ILE A 41 -1.73 -1.45 1.99
CA ILE A 41 -0.49 -1.14 2.70
C ILE A 41 -0.18 0.34 2.50
N ASN A 42 -0.13 1.05 3.61
CA ASN A 42 0.23 2.46 3.66
C ASN A 42 1.65 2.59 4.23
N PHE A 43 2.40 3.57 3.75
CA PHE A 43 3.66 3.98 4.34
C PHE A 43 3.47 5.34 4.97
N LEU A 44 3.85 5.47 6.24
CA LEU A 44 3.57 6.67 7.04
C LEU A 44 4.08 7.93 6.36
N LEU A 45 3.22 8.94 6.32
CA LEU A 45 3.54 10.32 5.97
C LEU A 45 3.39 11.16 7.22
N PRO A 46 4.46 11.78 7.75
CA PRO A 46 4.35 12.68 8.88
C PRO A 46 3.53 13.91 8.51
N ILE A 47 2.42 14.11 9.17
CA ILE A 47 1.51 15.25 8.93
C ILE A 47 1.63 16.23 10.10
N PRO A 48 1.87 17.53 9.85
CA PRO A 48 1.92 18.56 10.89
C PRO A 48 0.68 18.56 11.78
N GLY A 49 0.88 18.72 13.09
CA GLY A 49 -0.21 18.71 14.07
C GLY A 49 -0.68 17.34 14.52
N THR A 50 -0.10 16.25 13.99
CA THR A 50 -0.38 14.88 14.44
C THR A 50 0.67 14.38 15.43
N PRO A 51 0.36 13.36 16.27
CA PRO A 51 1.36 12.79 17.18
C PRO A 51 2.62 12.24 16.49
N LEU A 52 2.54 11.91 15.21
CA LEU A 52 3.64 11.34 14.41
C LEU A 52 4.29 12.35 13.46
N GLU A 53 4.03 13.66 13.62
CA GLU A 53 4.62 14.69 12.74
C GLU A 53 6.17 14.72 12.76
N HIS A 54 6.77 14.24 13.84
CA HIS A 54 8.23 14.16 14.01
C HIS A 54 8.77 12.73 14.01
N ALA A 55 8.01 11.76 13.49
CA ALA A 55 8.45 10.38 13.39
C ALA A 55 9.70 10.25 12.52
N ASP A 56 10.62 9.38 12.93
CA ASP A 56 11.83 9.09 12.14
C ASP A 56 11.50 8.17 10.97
N MET A 57 11.50 8.72 9.77
CA MET A 57 11.22 7.99 8.52
C MET A 57 12.46 7.36 7.88
N SER A 58 13.63 7.45 8.50
CA SER A 58 14.89 6.95 7.91
C SER A 58 14.88 5.45 7.57
N ALA A 59 14.08 4.66 8.27
CA ALA A 59 13.90 3.25 8.01
C ALA A 59 13.02 2.96 6.78
N LEU A 60 12.13 3.86 6.38
CA LEU A 60 11.23 3.71 5.23
C LEU A 60 11.94 3.99 3.90
N THR A 61 12.97 3.23 3.61
CA THR A 61 13.63 3.26 2.30
C THR A 61 12.77 2.56 1.24
N THR A 62 12.92 2.95 -0.03
CA THR A 62 12.26 2.25 -1.16
C THR A 62 12.47 0.73 -1.10
N ALA A 63 13.70 0.30 -0.76
CA ALA A 63 14.04 -1.10 -0.64
C ALA A 63 13.28 -1.81 0.49
N TYR A 64 13.08 -1.16 1.63
CA TYR A 64 12.30 -1.71 2.74
C TYR A 64 10.80 -1.76 2.41
N CYS A 65 10.25 -0.67 1.89
CA CYS A 65 8.85 -0.61 1.47
C CYS A 65 8.54 -1.69 0.42
N MET A 66 9.43 -1.89 -0.55
CA MET A 66 9.31 -2.96 -1.55
C MET A 66 9.33 -4.35 -0.92
N LYS A 67 10.21 -4.60 0.08
CA LYS A 67 10.25 -5.87 0.79
C LYS A 67 8.94 -6.17 1.52
N VAL A 68 8.34 -5.16 2.14
CA VAL A 68 7.03 -5.31 2.81
C VAL A 68 5.96 -5.72 1.80
N LEU A 69 5.87 -5.05 0.65
CA LEU A 69 4.89 -5.39 -0.39
C LEU A 69 5.14 -6.79 -0.98
N CYS A 70 6.39 -7.15 -1.24
CA CYS A 70 6.74 -8.50 -1.70
C CYS A 70 6.35 -9.56 -0.66
N LEU A 71 6.58 -9.30 0.62
CA LEU A 71 6.20 -10.22 1.69
C LEU A 71 4.66 -10.34 1.78
N ALA A 72 3.94 -9.23 1.68
CA ALA A 72 2.48 -9.24 1.61
C ALA A 72 1.98 -10.10 0.44
N ARG A 73 2.56 -9.95 -0.76
CA ARG A 73 2.23 -10.78 -1.94
C ARG A 73 2.49 -12.26 -1.71
N LEU A 74 3.58 -12.61 -1.04
CA LEU A 74 3.94 -14.01 -0.77
C LEU A 74 3.04 -14.65 0.30
N LEU A 75 2.68 -13.90 1.34
CA LEU A 75 1.88 -14.41 2.45
C LEU A 75 0.37 -14.36 2.19
N VAL A 76 -0.11 -13.36 1.43
CA VAL A 76 -1.54 -13.14 1.15
C VAL A 76 -1.76 -13.02 -0.37
N PRO A 77 -1.44 -14.07 -1.15
CA PRO A 77 -1.39 -13.98 -2.61
C PRO A 77 -2.76 -13.77 -3.28
N GLN A 78 -3.86 -14.07 -2.59
CA GLN A 78 -5.21 -13.95 -3.13
C GLN A 78 -5.77 -12.53 -3.03
N SER A 79 -5.23 -11.70 -2.14
CA SER A 79 -5.74 -10.35 -1.91
C SER A 79 -5.30 -9.37 -2.98
N ASP A 80 -6.15 -8.39 -3.25
CA ASP A 80 -5.77 -7.20 -3.98
C ASP A 80 -4.86 -6.35 -3.11
N ILE A 81 -3.54 -6.48 -3.31
CA ILE A 81 -2.57 -5.67 -2.60
C ILE A 81 -2.59 -4.28 -3.19
N ARG A 82 -2.95 -3.32 -2.34
CA ARG A 82 -3.10 -1.92 -2.68
C ARG A 82 -2.00 -1.10 -2.04
N CYS A 83 -1.11 -0.50 -2.84
CA CYS A 83 -0.18 0.51 -2.35
C CYS A 83 -0.93 1.85 -2.30
N ALA A 84 -1.23 2.30 -1.09
CA ALA A 84 -2.03 3.49 -0.85
C ALA A 84 -1.14 4.70 -0.49
N ALA A 85 -1.26 5.27 0.72
CA ALA A 85 -0.45 6.42 1.12
C ALA A 85 1.06 6.14 1.10
N GLY A 86 1.84 7.14 0.75
CA GLY A 86 3.31 7.08 0.70
C GLY A 86 3.88 6.57 -0.63
N ARG A 87 3.06 6.07 -1.56
CA ARG A 87 3.50 5.58 -2.86
C ARG A 87 4.40 6.58 -3.59
N GLU A 88 3.94 7.79 -3.72
CA GLU A 88 4.58 8.85 -4.52
C GLU A 88 5.89 9.36 -3.92
N ILE A 89 6.10 9.13 -2.63
CA ILE A 89 7.33 9.50 -1.92
C ILE A 89 8.33 8.35 -1.95
N TYR A 90 7.91 7.15 -1.53
CA TYR A 90 8.84 6.03 -1.33
C TYR A 90 9.14 5.23 -2.59
N PHE A 91 8.33 5.37 -3.67
CA PHE A 91 8.53 4.64 -4.93
C PHE A 91 8.75 5.55 -6.14
N LYS A 92 9.06 6.83 -5.91
CA LYS A 92 9.34 7.78 -7.00
C LYS A 92 10.47 7.27 -7.90
N GLY A 93 10.15 7.06 -9.18
CA GLY A 93 11.07 6.51 -10.17
C GLY A 93 11.22 4.98 -10.15
N GLU A 94 10.51 4.28 -9.25
CA GLU A 94 10.51 2.82 -9.13
C GLU A 94 9.10 2.21 -9.36
N GLU A 95 8.20 2.99 -9.95
CA GLU A 95 6.79 2.65 -10.12
C GLU A 95 6.59 1.36 -10.92
N LYS A 96 7.44 1.09 -11.92
CA LYS A 96 7.39 -0.18 -12.69
C LYS A 96 7.61 -1.40 -11.82
N ARG A 97 8.54 -1.29 -10.85
CA ARG A 97 8.83 -2.39 -9.92
C ARG A 97 7.69 -2.56 -8.94
N LEU A 98 7.13 -1.46 -8.45
CA LEU A 98 5.96 -1.47 -7.58
C LEU A 98 4.79 -2.20 -8.24
N LEU A 99 4.43 -1.82 -9.47
CA LEU A 99 3.31 -2.40 -10.22
C LEU A 99 3.49 -3.89 -10.56
N SER A 100 4.72 -4.41 -10.50
CA SER A 100 4.98 -5.85 -10.63
C SER A 100 4.58 -6.65 -9.39
N VAL A 101 4.32 -5.99 -8.26
CA VAL A 101 4.01 -6.64 -6.96
C VAL A 101 2.58 -6.37 -6.52
N VAL A 102 2.11 -5.13 -6.69
CA VAL A 102 0.75 -4.72 -6.30
C VAL A 102 -0.21 -4.79 -7.47
N ASN A 103 -1.49 -4.99 -7.21
CA ASN A 103 -2.52 -4.97 -8.24
C ASN A 103 -3.41 -3.73 -8.18
N SER A 104 -3.26 -2.88 -7.17
CA SER A 104 -4.06 -1.66 -7.05
C SER A 104 -3.25 -0.51 -6.49
N ILE A 105 -3.50 0.69 -6.99
CA ILE A 105 -2.94 1.95 -6.49
C ILE A 105 -4.03 3.02 -6.50
N PHE A 106 -3.87 4.06 -5.68
CA PHE A 106 -4.74 5.22 -5.78
C PHE A 106 -4.31 6.13 -6.93
N ALA A 107 -5.28 6.57 -7.74
CA ALA A 107 -5.05 7.40 -8.91
C ALA A 107 -5.05 8.90 -8.60
N SER A 108 -5.43 9.32 -7.40
CA SER A 108 -5.42 10.71 -6.93
C SER A 108 -4.90 10.75 -5.50
N GLY A 109 -4.72 11.94 -4.94
CA GLY A 109 -4.25 12.14 -3.57
C GLY A 109 -5.00 11.31 -2.54
N TYR A 110 -4.36 11.06 -1.41
CA TYR A 110 -4.91 10.26 -0.34
C TYR A 110 -5.27 11.16 0.85
N LEU A 111 -6.56 11.21 1.17
CA LEU A 111 -7.13 12.04 2.26
C LEU A 111 -6.80 13.53 2.11
N THR A 112 -5.82 14.03 2.87
CA THR A 112 -5.45 15.45 2.96
C THR A 112 -4.26 15.83 2.08
N GLU A 113 -3.63 14.85 1.43
CA GLU A 113 -2.45 15.08 0.61
C GLU A 113 -2.81 15.15 -0.88
N ASP A 114 -2.30 16.19 -1.55
CA ASP A 114 -2.37 16.31 -2.98
C ASP A 114 -1.48 15.21 -3.61
N GLY A 115 -2.10 14.30 -4.34
CA GLY A 115 -1.39 13.22 -5.00
C GLY A 115 -1.07 13.53 -6.45
N GLN A 116 -0.43 12.57 -7.07
CA GLN A 116 -0.25 12.55 -8.52
C GLN A 116 -1.62 12.54 -9.20
N GLY A 117 -1.79 13.35 -10.26
CA GLY A 117 -3.04 13.41 -11.01
C GLY A 117 -3.41 12.05 -11.64
N ILE A 118 -4.69 11.86 -11.90
CA ILE A 118 -5.22 10.63 -12.51
C ILE A 118 -4.51 10.34 -13.84
N GLU A 119 -4.34 11.35 -14.70
CA GLU A 119 -3.69 11.21 -16.01
C GLU A 119 -2.23 10.76 -15.88
N ASP A 120 -1.48 11.32 -14.93
CA ASP A 120 -0.09 10.93 -14.66
C ASP A 120 0.00 9.51 -14.12
N THR A 121 -0.94 9.12 -13.26
CA THR A 121 -1.00 7.76 -12.72
C THR A 121 -1.31 6.74 -13.81
N ILE A 122 -2.26 7.04 -14.70
CA ILE A 122 -2.56 6.20 -15.87
C ILE A 122 -1.32 6.02 -16.74
N LYS A 123 -0.65 7.12 -17.04
CA LYS A 123 0.58 7.09 -17.86
C LYS A 123 1.67 6.21 -17.23
N VAL A 124 1.86 6.28 -15.91
CA VAL A 124 2.80 5.41 -15.20
C VAL A 124 2.46 3.93 -15.38
N ILE A 125 1.17 3.56 -15.32
CA ILE A 125 0.71 2.19 -15.51
C ILE A 125 0.97 1.72 -16.95
N GLU A 126 0.61 2.53 -17.94
CA GLU A 126 0.79 2.23 -19.36
C GLU A 126 2.28 2.13 -19.74
N ASP A 127 3.11 3.08 -19.29
CA ASP A 127 4.57 3.08 -19.49
C ASP A 127 5.24 1.85 -18.83
N ALA A 128 4.63 1.30 -17.80
CA ALA A 128 5.06 0.05 -17.17
C ALA A 128 4.63 -1.20 -17.96
N GLY A 129 3.75 -1.06 -18.94
CA GLY A 129 3.25 -2.16 -19.79
C GLY A 129 2.05 -2.89 -19.20
N PHE A 130 1.34 -2.28 -18.24
CA PHE A 130 0.12 -2.82 -17.65
C PHE A 130 -1.13 -2.17 -18.24
N THR A 131 -2.25 -2.85 -18.13
CA THR A 131 -3.59 -2.33 -18.34
C THR A 131 -4.23 -2.01 -16.99
N TYR A 132 -5.27 -1.19 -16.97
CA TYR A 132 -5.94 -0.79 -15.74
C TYR A 132 -7.47 -0.82 -15.90
N GLU A 133 -8.13 -0.95 -14.76
CA GLU A 133 -9.56 -0.70 -14.58
C GLU A 133 -9.69 0.38 -13.50
N ILE A 134 -10.69 1.25 -13.64
CA ILE A 134 -10.97 2.30 -12.67
C ILE A 134 -12.17 1.85 -11.83
N GLU A 135 -11.93 1.63 -10.55
CA GLU A 135 -12.98 1.43 -9.57
C GLU A 135 -13.35 2.79 -8.94
N SER A 136 -14.63 3.14 -8.96
CA SER A 136 -15.14 4.29 -8.22
C SER A 136 -15.37 3.88 -6.77
N ALA A 137 -14.86 4.69 -5.83
CA ALA A 137 -15.13 4.53 -4.40
C ALA A 137 -16.62 4.74 -4.08
#